data_6928ff55b8a928cf80bd2d2ff6d5cbad
#
_entry.id   6928ff55b8a928cf80bd2d2ff6d5cbad
#
_cell.length_a   1.000
_cell.length_b   1.000
_cell.length_c   1.000
_cell.angle_alpha   90.00
_cell.angle_beta   90.00
_cell.angle_gamma   90.00
#
_symmetry.space_group_name_H-M   'P 1'
#
loop_
_entity.id
_entity.type
_entity.pdbx_description
1 polymer ?
#
loop_
_entity_poly.entity_id
_entity_poly.type
_entity_poly.pdbx_seq_one_letter_code
_entity_poly.pdbx_strand_id
1 'polypeptide(L)'
;MSVLRGVRVLVVENDDMNAMLLDLQLVQAGAVVVGPVGEVRDALQLIAADAPDIAVLDYRLGNGETSEPVARLLSERGIPFVLATGVAIGSIPSGFERGVILIKPYLSEELVGALSKARESRGAEG
;
A
#
# COMPACT_ATOMS: atom_id res chain seq x y z
N MET A 1 -10.81 17.76 -7.62
CA MET A 1 -11.65 16.63 -7.21
C MET A 1 -10.76 15.48 -6.76
N SER A 2 -11.03 14.96 -5.57
CA SER A 2 -10.15 13.94 -4.99
C SER A 2 -10.55 12.54 -5.47
N VAL A 3 -9.66 11.90 -6.20
CA VAL A 3 -9.86 10.55 -6.74
C VAL A 3 -9.98 9.52 -5.61
N LEU A 4 -9.31 9.79 -4.49
CA LEU A 4 -9.29 8.88 -3.34
C LEU A 4 -10.26 9.28 -2.23
N ARG A 5 -11.19 10.17 -2.50
CA ARG A 5 -12.11 10.67 -1.48
C ARG A 5 -12.88 9.54 -0.81
N GLY A 6 -12.73 9.44 0.52
CA GLY A 6 -13.39 8.41 1.31
C GLY A 6 -12.79 7.03 1.21
N VAL A 7 -11.76 6.84 0.37
CA VAL A 7 -11.10 5.55 0.22
C VAL A 7 -10.22 5.29 1.44
N ARG A 8 -10.38 4.11 2.03
CA ARG A 8 -9.61 3.71 3.22
C ARG A 8 -8.32 3.04 2.78
N VAL A 9 -7.19 3.69 3.08
CA VAL A 9 -5.86 3.25 2.63
C VAL A 9 -5.05 2.78 3.84
N LEU A 10 -4.71 1.50 3.86
CA LEU A 10 -3.78 0.96 4.86
C LEU A 10 -2.36 1.34 4.46
N VAL A 11 -1.61 1.90 5.39
CA VAL A 11 -0.20 2.24 5.18
C VAL A 11 0.66 1.31 6.01
N VAL A 12 1.56 0.56 5.34
CA VAL A 12 2.51 -0.33 5.99
C VAL A 12 3.92 0.20 5.69
N GLU A 13 4.48 0.91 6.66
CA GLU A 13 5.75 1.62 6.52
C GLU A 13 6.39 1.72 7.90
N ASN A 14 7.62 1.24 8.06
CA ASN A 14 8.26 1.27 9.36
C ASN A 14 9.12 2.52 9.63
N ASP A 15 9.39 3.34 8.61
CA ASP A 15 10.11 4.60 8.80
C ASP A 15 9.10 5.69 9.15
N ASP A 16 9.26 6.30 10.33
CA ASP A 16 8.31 7.28 10.84
C ASP A 16 8.13 8.49 9.92
N MET A 17 9.22 8.97 9.33
CA MET A 17 9.14 10.13 8.44
C MET A 17 8.42 9.79 7.13
N ASN A 18 8.71 8.63 6.57
CA ASN A 18 8.04 8.19 5.35
C ASN A 18 6.55 7.94 5.62
N ALA A 19 6.23 7.37 6.77
CA ALA A 19 4.85 7.14 7.17
C ALA A 19 4.08 8.45 7.31
N MET A 20 4.73 9.45 7.92
CA MET A 20 4.12 10.77 8.09
C MET A 20 3.88 11.44 6.73
N LEU A 21 4.84 11.34 5.83
CA LEU A 21 4.70 11.93 4.49
C LEU A 21 3.57 11.26 3.71
N LEU A 22 3.49 9.94 3.76
CA LEU A 22 2.40 9.19 3.14
C LEU A 22 1.04 9.63 3.71
N ASP A 23 0.96 9.76 5.03
CA ASP A 23 -0.27 10.21 5.68
C ASP A 23 -0.72 11.56 5.13
N LEU A 24 0.20 12.53 5.07
CA LEU A 24 -0.11 13.84 4.54
C LEU A 24 -0.56 13.80 3.07
N GLN A 25 0.14 13.04 2.25
CA GLN A 25 -0.19 12.91 0.82
C GLN A 25 -1.56 12.29 0.62
N LEU A 26 -1.87 11.26 1.39
CA LEU A 26 -3.16 10.57 1.27
C LEU A 26 -4.31 11.42 1.78
N VAL A 27 -4.12 12.11 2.91
CA VAL A 27 -5.14 13.00 3.45
C VAL A 27 -5.44 14.14 2.46
N GLN A 28 -4.40 14.71 1.85
CA GLN A 28 -4.59 15.75 0.84
C GLN A 28 -5.35 15.24 -0.38
N ALA A 29 -5.24 13.96 -0.69
CA ALA A 29 -5.97 13.34 -1.80
C ALA A 29 -7.40 12.93 -1.40
N GLY A 30 -7.80 13.19 -0.16
CA GLY A 30 -9.14 12.89 0.32
C GLY A 30 -9.31 11.50 0.93
N ALA A 31 -8.24 10.71 1.02
CA ALA A 31 -8.30 9.36 1.55
C ALA A 31 -8.40 9.35 3.07
N VAL A 32 -8.88 8.23 3.59
CA VAL A 32 -8.88 7.95 5.03
C VAL A 32 -7.73 6.99 5.30
N VAL A 33 -6.78 7.41 6.13
CA VAL A 33 -5.59 6.59 6.42
C VAL A 33 -5.89 5.60 7.54
N VAL A 34 -5.55 4.33 7.28
CA VAL A 34 -5.64 3.26 8.27
C VAL A 34 -4.19 2.92 8.66
N GLY A 35 -3.89 2.96 9.94
CA GLY A 35 -2.52 2.87 10.42
C GLY A 35 -1.92 4.27 10.57
N PRO A 36 -0.64 4.51 10.22
CA PRO A 36 0.30 3.53 9.66
C PRO A 36 0.76 2.48 10.66
N VAL A 37 1.17 1.34 10.15
CA VAL A 37 1.79 0.29 10.95
C VAL A 37 3.13 -0.09 10.33
N GLY A 38 4.07 -0.49 11.19
CA GLY A 38 5.44 -0.77 10.74
C GLY A 38 5.83 -2.24 10.77
N GLU A 39 4.93 -3.11 11.22
CA GLU A 39 5.23 -4.52 11.39
C GLU A 39 4.18 -5.39 10.72
N VAL A 40 4.62 -6.55 10.24
CA VAL A 40 3.74 -7.52 9.57
C VAL A 40 2.57 -7.89 10.47
N ARG A 41 2.85 -8.22 11.74
CA ARG A 41 1.80 -8.66 12.67
C ARG A 41 0.68 -7.64 12.82
N ASP A 42 1.04 -6.38 12.98
CA ASP A 42 0.05 -5.32 13.15
C ASP A 42 -0.78 -5.12 11.88
N ALA A 43 -0.12 -5.20 10.73
CA ALA A 43 -0.82 -5.08 9.44
C ALA A 43 -1.82 -6.22 9.24
N LEU A 44 -1.41 -7.45 9.54
CA LEU A 44 -2.29 -8.61 9.41
C LEU A 44 -3.51 -8.49 10.33
N GLN A 45 -3.30 -8.01 11.55
CA GLN A 45 -4.39 -7.80 12.50
C GLN A 45 -5.38 -6.76 12.02
N LEU A 46 -4.89 -5.64 11.48
CA LEU A 46 -5.76 -4.59 10.94
C LEU A 46 -6.59 -5.10 9.76
N ILE A 47 -5.97 -5.82 8.85
CA ILE A 47 -6.68 -6.36 7.68
C ILE A 47 -7.78 -7.32 8.11
N ALA A 48 -7.49 -8.16 9.10
CA ALA A 48 -8.45 -9.15 9.59
C ALA A 48 -9.61 -8.49 10.36
N ALA A 49 -9.32 -7.43 11.12
CA ALA A 49 -10.33 -6.77 11.95
C ALA A 49 -11.23 -5.83 11.15
N ASP A 50 -10.65 -5.12 10.18
CA ASP A 50 -11.38 -4.09 9.44
C ASP A 50 -10.69 -3.86 8.10
N ALA A 51 -11.01 -4.69 7.12
CA ALA A 51 -10.35 -4.68 5.82
C ALA A 51 -10.34 -3.30 5.18
N PRO A 52 -9.17 -2.80 4.74
CA PRO A 52 -9.09 -1.53 4.02
C PRO A 52 -9.59 -1.69 2.59
N ASP A 53 -9.78 -0.56 1.91
CA ASP A 53 -10.15 -0.58 0.49
C ASP A 53 -8.93 -0.84 -0.40
N ILE A 54 -7.77 -0.38 0.04
CA ILE A 54 -6.51 -0.51 -0.69
C ILE A 54 -5.36 -0.34 0.30
N ALA A 55 -4.17 -0.77 -0.06
CA ALA A 55 -3.00 -0.62 0.80
C ALA A 55 -1.79 -0.09 0.04
N VAL A 56 -0.92 0.62 0.76
CA VAL A 56 0.42 1.01 0.30
C VAL A 56 1.41 0.28 1.20
N LEU A 57 2.28 -0.51 0.61
CA LEU A 57 3.25 -1.32 1.34
C LEU A 57 4.67 -0.91 0.97
N ASP A 58 5.54 -0.77 1.98
CA ASP A 58 6.97 -0.75 1.74
C ASP A 58 7.42 -2.20 1.65
N TYR A 59 8.46 -2.50 0.88
CA TYR A 59 8.94 -3.88 0.75
C TYR A 59 9.63 -4.35 2.05
N ARG A 60 10.61 -3.56 2.52
CA ARG A 60 11.38 -3.92 3.73
C ARG A 60 10.78 -3.25 4.95
N LEU A 61 10.50 -4.04 5.97
CA LEU A 61 9.99 -3.57 7.24
C LEU A 61 11.04 -3.78 8.33
N GLY A 62 10.73 -3.41 9.56
CA GLY A 62 11.64 -3.60 10.67
C GLY A 62 11.88 -5.08 10.99
N ASN A 63 12.95 -5.36 11.73
CA ASN A 63 13.31 -6.69 12.21
C ASN A 63 13.62 -7.69 11.08
N GLY A 64 14.10 -7.19 9.95
CA GLY A 64 14.45 -8.06 8.82
C GLY A 64 13.24 -8.62 8.07
N GLU A 65 12.05 -8.14 8.38
CA GLU A 65 10.83 -8.59 7.73
C GLU A 65 10.62 -7.91 6.38
N THR A 66 9.90 -8.60 5.50
CA THR A 66 9.35 -7.98 4.29
C THR A 66 7.84 -7.96 4.41
N SER A 67 7.19 -7.15 3.59
CA SER A 67 5.74 -7.07 3.58
C SER A 67 5.07 -8.19 2.78
N GLU A 68 5.82 -9.22 2.37
CA GLU A 68 5.27 -10.33 1.59
C GLU A 68 4.04 -10.97 2.23
N PRO A 69 4.04 -11.32 3.55
CA PRO A 69 2.85 -11.92 4.14
C PRO A 69 1.62 -11.00 4.08
N VAL A 70 1.85 -9.70 4.17
CA VAL A 70 0.76 -8.71 4.06
C VAL A 70 0.20 -8.71 2.64
N ALA A 71 1.09 -8.69 1.64
CA ALA A 71 0.68 -8.71 0.23
C ALA A 71 -0.12 -9.98 -0.09
N ARG A 72 0.31 -11.13 0.45
CA ARG A 72 -0.40 -12.39 0.24
C ARG A 72 -1.80 -12.37 0.81
N LEU A 73 -1.96 -11.86 2.03
CA LEU A 73 -3.28 -11.75 2.64
C LEU A 73 -4.19 -10.80 1.86
N LEU A 74 -3.65 -9.66 1.44
CA LEU A 74 -4.41 -8.71 0.62
C LEU A 74 -4.87 -9.36 -0.69
N SER A 75 -3.98 -10.10 -1.34
CA SER A 75 -4.33 -10.81 -2.58
C SER A 75 -5.41 -11.86 -2.35
N GLU A 76 -5.32 -12.62 -1.27
CA GLU A 76 -6.32 -13.62 -0.91
C GLU A 76 -7.69 -13.00 -0.71
N ARG A 77 -7.72 -11.79 -0.18
CA ARG A 77 -8.98 -11.08 0.10
C ARG A 77 -9.44 -10.18 -1.04
N GLY A 78 -8.71 -10.17 -2.14
CA GLY A 78 -9.07 -9.35 -3.29
C GLY A 78 -8.90 -7.85 -3.05
N ILE A 79 -8.04 -7.48 -2.11
CA ILE A 79 -7.76 -6.07 -1.78
C ILE A 79 -6.57 -5.60 -2.62
N PRO A 80 -6.74 -4.56 -3.45
CA PRO A 80 -5.64 -4.06 -4.27
C PRO A 80 -4.57 -3.38 -3.41
N PHE A 81 -3.33 -3.35 -3.91
CA PHE A 81 -2.25 -2.68 -3.18
C PHE A 81 -1.18 -2.14 -4.12
N VAL A 82 -0.42 -1.20 -3.60
CA VAL A 82 0.75 -0.62 -4.25
C VAL A 82 1.97 -1.00 -3.42
N LEU A 83 3.01 -1.52 -4.07
CA LEU A 83 4.30 -1.77 -3.42
C LEU A 83 5.21 -0.59 -3.75
N ALA A 84 5.54 0.21 -2.74
CA ALA A 84 6.46 1.32 -2.87
C ALA A 84 7.85 0.85 -2.45
N THR A 85 8.83 0.94 -3.35
CA THR A 85 10.17 0.43 -3.07
C THR A 85 11.24 1.31 -3.69
N GLY A 86 12.37 1.45 -2.99
CA GLY A 86 13.53 2.20 -3.48
C GLY A 86 14.47 1.36 -4.33
N VAL A 87 14.18 0.09 -4.48
CA VAL A 87 15.04 -0.83 -5.23
C VAL A 87 14.52 -0.97 -6.65
N ALA A 88 15.41 -0.80 -7.63
CA ALA A 88 15.06 -1.08 -9.03
C ALA A 88 14.77 -2.58 -9.12
N ILE A 89 13.59 -2.92 -9.57
CA ILE A 89 13.14 -4.30 -9.59
C ILE A 89 13.23 -4.86 -11.00
N GLY A 90 14.14 -5.82 -11.20
CA GLY A 90 14.24 -6.55 -12.46
C GLY A 90 13.09 -7.52 -12.63
N SER A 91 12.55 -8.02 -11.51
CA SER A 91 11.37 -8.87 -11.50
C SER A 91 10.59 -8.58 -10.23
N ILE A 92 9.27 -8.78 -10.30
CA ILE A 92 8.40 -8.55 -9.14
C ILE A 92 8.66 -9.64 -8.10
N PRO A 93 8.92 -9.27 -6.82
CA PRO A 93 9.13 -10.26 -5.77
C PRO A 93 7.91 -11.17 -5.61
N SER A 94 8.15 -12.41 -5.24
CA SER A 94 7.09 -13.38 -4.99
C SER A 94 6.10 -12.84 -3.95
N GLY A 95 4.83 -12.97 -4.25
CA GLY A 95 3.75 -12.51 -3.37
C GLY A 95 3.20 -11.13 -3.75
N PHE A 96 3.91 -10.39 -4.60
CA PHE A 96 3.52 -9.01 -4.97
C PHE A 96 2.99 -8.90 -6.40
N GLU A 97 2.77 -10.01 -7.07
CA GLU A 97 2.41 -10.04 -8.49
C GLU A 97 1.14 -9.26 -8.81
N ARG A 98 0.21 -9.21 -7.87
CA ARG A 98 -1.06 -8.50 -8.07
C ARG A 98 -1.01 -7.02 -7.73
N GLY A 99 0.12 -6.55 -7.21
CA GLY A 99 0.26 -5.14 -6.84
C GLY A 99 0.78 -4.29 -7.97
N VAL A 100 0.61 -2.99 -7.81
CA VAL A 100 1.23 -2.00 -8.69
C VAL A 100 2.54 -1.56 -8.03
N ILE A 101 3.61 -1.53 -8.82
CA ILE A 101 4.94 -1.14 -8.30
C ILE A 101 5.12 0.36 -8.47
N LEU A 102 5.55 1.01 -7.39
CA LEU A 102 5.85 2.45 -7.37
C LEU A 102 7.29 2.62 -6.87
N ILE A 103 8.15 3.20 -7.70
CA ILE A 103 9.57 3.35 -7.37
C ILE A 103 9.81 4.65 -6.59
N LYS A 104 10.53 4.55 -5.47
CA LYS A 104 10.94 5.72 -4.67
C LYS A 104 12.17 6.36 -5.29
N PRO A 105 12.32 7.69 -5.22
CA PRO A 105 11.34 8.65 -4.74
C PRO A 105 10.22 8.87 -5.77
N TYR A 106 9.03 9.20 -5.29
CA TYR A 106 7.88 9.45 -6.16
C TYR A 106 7.21 10.77 -5.79
N LEU A 107 6.45 11.32 -6.73
CA LEU A 107 5.64 12.50 -6.51
C LEU A 107 4.27 12.09 -5.98
N SER A 108 3.58 13.01 -5.31
CA SER A 108 2.23 12.75 -4.80
C SER A 108 1.28 12.30 -5.89
N GLU A 109 1.35 12.89 -7.08
CA GLU A 109 0.51 12.50 -8.22
C GLU A 109 0.84 11.09 -8.72
N GLU A 110 2.10 10.66 -8.60
CA GLU A 110 2.48 9.31 -8.96
C GLU A 110 1.90 8.30 -7.97
N LEU A 111 1.89 8.65 -6.68
CA LEU A 111 1.28 7.83 -5.64
C LEU A 111 -0.21 7.67 -5.90
N VAL A 112 -0.92 8.77 -6.13
CA VAL A 112 -2.36 8.76 -6.39
C VAL A 112 -2.66 7.97 -7.66
N GLY A 113 -1.84 8.15 -8.71
CA GLY A 113 -1.98 7.42 -9.96
C GLY A 113 -1.81 5.92 -9.79
N ALA A 114 -0.81 5.50 -8.99
CA ALA A 114 -0.57 4.09 -8.72
C ALA A 114 -1.75 3.46 -7.95
N LEU A 115 -2.28 4.17 -6.98
CA LEU A 115 -3.45 3.71 -6.21
C LEU A 115 -4.69 3.59 -7.10
N SER A 116 -4.91 4.57 -7.97
CA SER A 116 -6.03 4.54 -8.92
C SER A 116 -5.89 3.34 -9.87
N LYS A 117 -4.68 3.11 -10.37
CA LYS A 117 -4.41 1.99 -11.25
C LYS A 117 -4.66 0.64 -10.56
N ALA A 118 -4.24 0.52 -9.31
CA ALA A 118 -4.45 -0.71 -8.54
C ALA A 118 -5.96 -0.99 -8.36
N ARG A 119 -6.74 0.03 -8.08
CA ARG A 119 -8.19 -0.11 -7.91
C ARG A 119 -8.87 -0.48 -9.23
N GLU A 120 -8.44 0.10 -10.34
CA GLU A 120 -8.97 -0.21 -11.66
C GLU A 120 -8.69 -1.65 -12.06
N SER A 121 -7.48 -2.14 -11.77
CA SER A 121 -7.10 -3.52 -12.07
C SER A 121 -8.01 -4.51 -11.35
N ARG A 122 -8.35 -4.22 -10.09
CA ARG A 122 -9.29 -5.04 -9.33
C ARG A 122 -10.68 -5.02 -9.98
N GLY A 123 -11.13 -3.84 -10.37
CA GLY A 123 -12.43 -3.69 -11.04
C GLY A 123 -12.50 -4.45 -12.34
N ALA A 124 -11.40 -4.46 -13.10
CA ALA A 124 -11.33 -5.17 -14.37
C ALA A 124 -11.38 -6.68 -14.21
N GLU A 125 -10.87 -7.20 -13.11
CA GLU A 125 -10.87 -8.63 -12.82
C GLU A 125 -12.21 -9.10 -12.26
N GLY A 126 -12.92 -8.18 -11.64
CA GLY A 126 -14.21 -8.46 -11.02
C GLY A 126 -15.32 -8.38 -12.03
#